data_32a27f0ff1ab3efc65cf695386bb06e8
#
_entry.id   32a27f0ff1ab3efc65cf695386bb06e8
#
_cell.length_a   1.000
_cell.length_b   1.000
_cell.length_c   1.000
_cell.angle_alpha   90.00
_cell.angle_beta   90.00
_cell.angle_gamma   90.00
#
_symmetry.space_group_name_H-M   'P 1'
#
loop_
_entity.id
_entity.type
_entity.pdbx_description
1 polymer ?
#
loop_
_entity_poly.entity_id
_entity_poly.type
_entity_poly.pdbx_seq_one_letter_code
_entity_poly.pdbx_strand_id
1 'polypeptide(L)'
;MLKKIPSASAARTAGRIKHVPKKILVLHGPNLNLLGTREPEIYGRETLPDINRRLIAQAKLAGATVICFQSNHEGALIDRAQLAKKQQIAWIIINPEGLTHTSVALRDALAGVAIPFIEVHLSNIHAREPFRSHSYFSDLAAGTICGLGSQGYELALQFVLRQT
;
A
#
# COMPACT_ATOMS: atom_id res chain seq x y z
N MET A 1 55.87 -19.59 -40.52
CA MET A 1 55.82 -19.28 -39.06
C MET A 1 54.53 -18.54 -38.76
N LEU A 2 53.53 -19.24 -38.30
CA LEU A 2 52.26 -18.66 -37.96
C LEU A 2 52.26 -18.36 -36.44
N LYS A 3 52.07 -17.08 -36.05
CA LYS A 3 51.99 -16.63 -34.67
C LYS A 3 50.61 -16.98 -34.12
N LYS A 4 50.56 -17.74 -33.05
CA LYS A 4 49.36 -18.04 -32.24
C LYS A 4 48.87 -16.76 -31.56
N ILE A 5 47.56 -16.46 -31.72
CA ILE A 5 46.84 -15.44 -30.98
C ILE A 5 46.34 -16.07 -29.66
N PRO A 6 46.56 -15.46 -28.49
CA PRO A 6 46.02 -15.99 -27.23
C PRO A 6 44.53 -15.66 -27.10
N SER A 7 43.75 -16.69 -26.86
CA SER A 7 42.33 -16.60 -26.46
C SER A 7 42.21 -16.04 -25.05
N ALA A 8 41.71 -14.83 -24.94
CA ALA A 8 41.34 -14.24 -23.64
C ALA A 8 39.88 -14.55 -23.34
N SER A 9 39.62 -15.67 -22.62
CA SER A 9 38.37 -15.95 -21.96
C SER A 9 38.26 -15.05 -20.71
N ALA A 10 37.66 -13.87 -20.88
CA ALA A 10 37.25 -13.05 -19.75
C ALA A 10 35.87 -13.52 -19.25
N ALA A 11 35.87 -14.36 -18.24
CA ALA A 11 34.68 -14.68 -17.47
C ALA A 11 34.19 -13.39 -16.79
N ARG A 12 33.14 -12.76 -17.37
CA ARG A 12 32.40 -11.68 -16.72
C ARG A 12 31.67 -12.28 -15.56
N THR A 13 32.18 -12.09 -14.35
CA THR A 13 31.44 -12.24 -13.12
C THR A 13 30.27 -11.24 -13.13
N ALA A 14 29.12 -11.71 -13.54
CA ALA A 14 27.88 -10.95 -13.38
C ALA A 14 27.67 -10.70 -11.88
N GLY A 15 28.00 -9.51 -11.43
CA GLY A 15 27.72 -9.07 -10.08
C GLY A 15 26.23 -9.25 -9.82
N ARG A 16 25.89 -10.12 -8.87
CA ARG A 16 24.52 -10.38 -8.40
C ARG A 16 24.02 -9.06 -7.84
N ILE A 17 23.23 -8.30 -8.62
CA ILE A 17 22.54 -7.11 -8.16
C ILE A 17 21.69 -7.60 -6.97
N LYS A 18 22.01 -7.17 -5.75
CA LYS A 18 21.20 -7.45 -4.58
C LYS A 18 19.87 -6.75 -4.79
N HIS A 19 18.87 -7.49 -5.24
CA HIS A 19 17.52 -7.00 -5.37
C HIS A 19 17.02 -6.70 -3.94
N VAL A 20 17.00 -5.42 -3.57
CA VAL A 20 16.40 -4.99 -2.30
C VAL A 20 14.89 -5.15 -2.44
N PRO A 21 14.23 -5.98 -1.63
CA PRO A 21 12.80 -6.17 -1.73
C PRO A 21 12.06 -4.84 -1.62
N LYS A 22 11.13 -4.59 -2.57
CA LYS A 22 10.24 -3.43 -2.51
C LYS A 22 9.44 -3.49 -1.21
N LYS A 23 9.47 -2.41 -0.42
CA LYS A 23 8.71 -2.30 0.82
C LYS A 23 7.44 -1.49 0.58
N ILE A 24 6.31 -2.02 0.97
CA ILE A 24 4.99 -1.43 0.81
C ILE A 24 4.38 -1.29 2.20
N LEU A 25 3.87 -0.10 2.50
CA LEU A 25 3.13 0.17 3.74
C LEU A 25 1.63 0.15 3.45
N VAL A 26 0.88 -0.61 4.24
CA VAL A 26 -0.58 -0.58 4.21
C VAL A 26 -1.06 0.12 5.48
N LEU A 27 -1.74 1.26 5.31
CA LEU A 27 -2.32 2.05 6.38
C LEU A 27 -3.82 1.83 6.45
N HIS A 28 -4.29 1.44 7.63
CA HIS A 28 -5.70 1.23 7.92
C HIS A 28 -6.18 2.27 8.91
N GLY A 29 -7.18 3.04 8.52
CA GLY A 29 -7.82 4.08 9.32
C GLY A 29 -8.71 3.56 10.45
N PRO A 30 -9.42 4.48 11.12
CA PRO A 30 -10.29 4.16 12.24
C PRO A 30 -11.34 3.10 11.92
N ASN A 31 -11.69 2.30 12.92
CA ASN A 31 -12.74 1.27 12.88
C ASN A 31 -12.48 0.05 11.98
N LEU A 32 -11.43 0.04 11.16
CA LEU A 32 -11.09 -1.14 10.34
C LEU A 32 -10.70 -2.36 11.20
N ASN A 33 -10.27 -2.14 12.44
CA ASN A 33 -10.06 -3.20 13.43
C ASN A 33 -11.35 -3.96 13.80
N LEU A 34 -12.53 -3.40 13.49
CA LEU A 34 -13.84 -4.00 13.76
C LEU A 34 -14.38 -4.83 12.58
N LEU A 35 -13.65 -4.94 11.48
CA LEU A 35 -14.05 -5.80 10.36
C LEU A 35 -14.28 -7.24 10.82
N GLY A 36 -15.30 -7.87 10.25
CA GLY A 36 -15.74 -9.22 10.61
C GLY A 36 -16.65 -9.30 11.83
N THR A 37 -16.67 -8.25 12.68
CA THR A 37 -17.55 -8.18 13.86
C THR A 37 -18.63 -7.10 13.73
N ARG A 38 -18.36 -6.06 12.94
CA ARG A 38 -19.30 -4.96 12.68
C ARG A 38 -20.03 -5.20 11.36
N GLU A 39 -21.34 -5.20 11.39
CA GLU A 39 -22.24 -5.28 10.23
C GLU A 39 -21.79 -6.36 9.21
N PRO A 40 -21.67 -7.65 9.62
CA PRO A 40 -21.15 -8.72 8.75
C PRO A 40 -22.01 -8.94 7.49
N GLU A 41 -23.25 -8.48 7.50
CA GLU A 41 -24.17 -8.52 6.35
C GLU A 41 -23.76 -7.55 5.24
N ILE A 42 -23.07 -6.45 5.60
CA ILE A 42 -22.62 -5.41 4.65
C ILE A 42 -21.15 -5.64 4.25
N TYR A 43 -20.28 -5.90 5.23
CA TYR A 43 -18.83 -5.97 5.04
C TYR A 43 -18.28 -7.41 5.02
N GLY A 44 -19.15 -8.44 5.22
CA GLY A 44 -18.74 -9.83 5.33
C GLY A 44 -18.13 -10.18 6.70
N ARG A 45 -17.76 -11.47 6.85
CA ARG A 45 -17.15 -12.00 8.09
C ARG A 45 -15.63 -11.90 8.11
N GLU A 46 -15.04 -11.36 7.05
CA GLU A 46 -13.61 -11.25 6.91
C GLU A 46 -13.04 -10.20 7.87
N THR A 47 -12.01 -10.55 8.59
CA THR A 47 -11.35 -9.67 9.56
C THR A 47 -10.18 -8.91 8.93
N LEU A 48 -9.76 -7.80 9.54
CA LEU A 48 -8.57 -7.08 9.12
C LEU A 48 -7.28 -7.95 9.16
N PRO A 49 -7.07 -8.81 10.18
CA PRO A 49 -5.97 -9.77 10.17
C PRO A 49 -5.99 -10.73 8.96
N ASP A 50 -7.17 -11.13 8.47
CA ASP A 50 -7.27 -12.00 7.29
C ASP A 50 -6.82 -11.26 6.03
N ILE A 51 -7.26 -10.02 5.85
CA ILE A 51 -6.81 -9.14 4.76
C ILE A 51 -5.30 -8.98 4.80
N ASN A 52 -4.74 -8.62 5.96
CA ASN A 52 -3.31 -8.40 6.13
C ASN A 52 -2.51 -9.66 5.80
N ARG A 53 -2.96 -10.82 6.24
CA ARG A 53 -2.30 -12.12 5.96
C ARG A 53 -2.22 -12.40 4.46
N ARG A 54 -3.31 -12.14 3.71
CA ARG A 54 -3.31 -12.32 2.24
C ARG A 54 -2.36 -11.35 1.56
N LEU A 55 -2.37 -10.08 1.93
CA LEU A 55 -1.49 -9.07 1.33
C LEU A 55 -0.01 -9.40 1.57
N ILE A 56 0.34 -9.82 2.80
CA ILE A 56 1.71 -10.23 3.14
C ILE A 56 2.13 -11.45 2.32
N ALA A 57 1.23 -12.47 2.19
CA ALA A 57 1.52 -13.67 1.41
C ALA A 57 1.72 -13.36 -0.08
N GLN A 58 0.86 -12.54 -0.69
CA GLN A 58 0.98 -12.13 -2.10
C GLN A 58 2.27 -11.34 -2.35
N ALA A 59 2.60 -10.39 -1.49
CA ALA A 59 3.83 -9.62 -1.61
C ALA A 59 5.07 -10.51 -1.52
N LYS A 60 5.09 -11.44 -0.57
CA LYS A 60 6.19 -12.40 -0.39
C LYS A 60 6.41 -13.24 -1.65
N LEU A 61 5.35 -13.74 -2.28
CA LEU A 61 5.44 -14.49 -3.55
C LEU A 61 6.04 -13.65 -4.68
N ALA A 62 5.81 -12.34 -4.67
CA ALA A 62 6.37 -11.40 -5.63
C ALA A 62 7.74 -10.83 -5.24
N GLY A 63 8.37 -11.34 -4.16
CA GLY A 63 9.68 -10.86 -3.70
C GLY A 63 9.64 -9.47 -3.05
N ALA A 64 8.46 -9.04 -2.56
CA ALA A 64 8.26 -7.77 -1.87
C ALA A 64 7.90 -7.98 -0.40
N THR A 65 7.93 -6.90 0.38
CA THR A 65 7.55 -6.89 1.79
C THR A 65 6.38 -5.93 2.01
N VAL A 66 5.32 -6.42 2.63
CA VAL A 66 4.18 -5.61 3.10
C VAL A 66 4.28 -5.44 4.61
N ILE A 67 4.10 -4.21 5.07
CA ILE A 67 3.99 -3.83 6.48
C ILE A 67 2.60 -3.22 6.66
N CYS A 68 1.78 -3.81 7.53
CA CYS A 68 0.44 -3.32 7.82
C CYS A 68 0.44 -2.55 9.15
N PHE A 69 -0.29 -1.44 9.19
CA PHE A 69 -0.48 -0.65 10.41
C PHE A 69 -1.92 -0.14 10.46
N GLN A 70 -2.57 -0.31 11.60
CA GLN A 70 -3.92 0.18 11.86
C GLN A 70 -3.93 1.09 13.07
N SER A 71 -4.69 2.19 13.01
CA SER A 71 -4.95 3.02 14.17
C SER A 71 -6.31 3.71 14.07
N ASN A 72 -6.93 3.89 15.23
CA ASN A 72 -8.09 4.76 15.41
C ASN A 72 -7.69 6.22 15.69
N HIS A 73 -6.39 6.49 15.85
CA HIS A 73 -5.84 7.81 16.15
C HIS A 73 -5.17 8.40 14.92
N GLU A 74 -5.64 9.56 14.49
CA GLU A 74 -5.11 10.31 13.35
C GLU A 74 -3.61 10.57 13.48
N GLY A 75 -3.17 11.06 14.65
CA GLY A 75 -1.75 11.35 14.91
C GLY A 75 -0.85 10.13 14.74
N ALA A 76 -1.31 8.94 15.17
CA ALA A 76 -0.55 7.70 14.97
C ALA A 76 -0.40 7.31 13.49
N LEU A 77 -1.41 7.58 12.66
CA LEU A 77 -1.33 7.38 11.21
C LEU A 77 -0.38 8.37 10.56
N ILE A 78 -0.39 9.63 11.01
CA ILE A 78 0.54 10.68 10.57
C ILE A 78 1.99 10.28 10.90
N ASP A 79 2.27 9.93 12.15
CA ASP A 79 3.60 9.51 12.60
C ASP A 79 4.09 8.30 11.81
N ARG A 80 3.17 7.34 11.55
CA ARG A 80 3.48 6.15 10.77
C ARG A 80 3.79 6.47 9.31
N ALA A 81 3.05 7.40 8.69
CA ALA A 81 3.32 7.87 7.34
C ALA A 81 4.69 8.59 7.26
N GLN A 82 5.01 9.46 8.22
CA GLN A 82 6.28 10.16 8.27
C GLN A 82 7.47 9.20 8.45
N LEU A 83 7.31 8.16 9.26
CA LEU A 83 8.32 7.12 9.45
C LEU A 83 8.61 6.31 8.17
N ALA A 84 7.65 6.23 7.26
CA ALA A 84 7.75 5.47 6.02
C ALA A 84 8.96 5.89 5.17
N LYS A 85 9.26 7.19 5.12
CA LYS A 85 10.42 7.72 4.38
C LYS A 85 11.75 7.19 4.92
N LYS A 86 11.92 7.19 6.25
CA LYS A 86 13.13 6.65 6.92
C LYS A 86 13.27 5.14 6.71
N GLN A 87 12.16 4.43 6.58
CA GLN A 87 12.12 2.98 6.36
C GLN A 87 12.25 2.58 4.89
N GLN A 88 12.42 3.54 3.99
CA GLN A 88 12.54 3.30 2.55
C GLN A 88 11.31 2.57 1.98
N ILE A 89 10.13 2.95 2.42
CA ILE A 89 8.87 2.49 1.83
C ILE A 89 8.77 3.06 0.41
N ALA A 90 8.53 2.18 -0.55
CA ALA A 90 8.40 2.57 -1.95
C ALA A 90 6.98 3.00 -2.34
N TRP A 91 5.97 2.42 -1.70
CA TRP A 91 4.56 2.70 -1.94
C TRP A 91 3.73 2.60 -0.66
N ILE A 92 2.67 3.39 -0.60
CA ILE A 92 1.65 3.29 0.45
C ILE A 92 0.33 2.83 -0.18
N ILE A 93 -0.38 1.94 0.49
CA ILE A 93 -1.80 1.63 0.23
C ILE A 93 -2.54 2.12 1.47
N ILE A 94 -3.48 3.02 1.31
CA ILE A 94 -4.20 3.58 2.45
C ILE A 94 -5.70 3.45 2.31
N ASN A 95 -6.36 2.96 3.36
CA ASN A 95 -7.78 3.12 3.57
C ASN A 95 -7.98 4.08 4.75
N PRO A 96 -8.25 5.37 4.49
CA PRO A 96 -8.34 6.38 5.56
C PRO A 96 -9.63 6.27 6.38
N GLU A 97 -10.62 5.50 5.91
CA GLU A 97 -11.96 5.40 6.50
C GLU A 97 -12.63 6.77 6.66
N GLY A 98 -13.19 7.08 7.83
CA GLY A 98 -13.81 8.38 8.09
C GLY A 98 -12.87 9.58 7.94
N LEU A 99 -11.57 9.39 8.14
CA LEU A 99 -10.57 10.44 7.93
C LEU A 99 -10.48 10.91 6.47
N THR A 100 -11.00 10.12 5.53
CA THR A 100 -11.13 10.48 4.11
C THR A 100 -11.75 11.86 3.92
N HIS A 101 -12.76 12.16 4.75
CA HIS A 101 -13.63 13.33 4.59
C HIS A 101 -13.30 14.46 5.59
N THR A 102 -12.31 14.26 6.48
CA THR A 102 -12.05 15.18 7.60
C THR A 102 -10.59 15.51 7.82
N SER A 103 -9.65 14.67 7.38
CA SER A 103 -8.26 14.83 7.76
C SER A 103 -7.41 15.58 6.72
N VAL A 104 -7.29 16.88 6.90
CA VAL A 104 -6.29 17.68 6.20
C VAL A 104 -4.87 17.35 6.71
N ALA A 105 -4.71 17.08 8.00
CA ALA A 105 -3.40 16.81 8.59
C ALA A 105 -2.77 15.51 8.06
N LEU A 106 -3.54 14.43 7.90
CA LEU A 106 -3.04 13.19 7.29
C LEU A 106 -2.77 13.36 5.79
N ARG A 107 -3.60 14.14 5.07
CA ARG A 107 -3.34 14.53 3.69
C ARG A 107 -1.96 15.21 3.56
N ASP A 108 -1.69 16.21 4.40
CA ASP A 108 -0.44 16.96 4.38
C ASP A 108 0.76 16.08 4.73
N ALA A 109 0.59 15.12 5.64
CA ALA A 109 1.64 14.15 5.96
C ALA A 109 1.99 13.27 4.75
N LEU A 110 0.98 12.77 4.01
CA LEU A 110 1.20 11.97 2.79
C LEU A 110 1.87 12.80 1.69
N ALA A 111 1.42 14.04 1.48
CA ALA A 111 2.07 14.96 0.55
C ALA A 111 3.53 15.26 0.95
N GLY A 112 3.77 15.50 2.24
CA GLY A 112 5.09 15.83 2.76
C GLY A 112 6.13 14.72 2.67
N VAL A 113 5.71 13.45 2.80
CA VAL A 113 6.65 12.32 2.61
C VAL A 113 6.92 12.05 1.13
N ALA A 114 6.05 12.48 0.23
CA ALA A 114 6.18 12.33 -1.22
C ALA A 114 6.37 10.87 -1.68
N ILE A 115 5.75 9.92 -0.97
CA ILE A 115 5.70 8.51 -1.35
C ILE A 115 4.40 8.30 -2.12
N PRO A 116 4.42 7.74 -3.34
CA PRO A 116 3.21 7.48 -4.10
C PRO A 116 2.28 6.53 -3.34
N PHE A 117 0.97 6.79 -3.41
CA PHE A 117 0.01 5.96 -2.72
C PHE A 117 -1.24 5.66 -3.53
N ILE A 118 -1.89 4.54 -3.20
CA ILE A 118 -3.23 4.16 -3.68
C ILE A 118 -4.21 4.32 -2.53
N GLU A 119 -5.28 5.05 -2.78
CA GLU A 119 -6.41 5.18 -1.86
C GLU A 119 -7.40 4.02 -2.08
N VAL A 120 -7.81 3.34 -1.02
CA VAL A 120 -8.72 2.19 -1.07
C VAL A 120 -9.90 2.40 -0.13
N HIS A 121 -11.10 2.11 -0.62
CA HIS A 121 -12.33 2.07 0.16
C HIS A 121 -13.05 0.74 -0.07
N LEU A 122 -13.48 0.09 1.00
CA LEU A 122 -14.22 -1.18 0.92
C LEU A 122 -15.58 -0.97 0.27
N SER A 123 -16.31 0.09 0.71
CA SER A 123 -17.60 0.48 0.15
C SER A 123 -17.43 1.49 -0.98
N ASN A 124 -18.47 1.60 -1.83
CA ASN A 124 -18.56 2.69 -2.79
C ASN A 124 -18.96 3.98 -2.06
N ILE A 125 -18.00 4.85 -1.81
CA ILE A 125 -18.21 6.12 -1.09
C ILE A 125 -19.16 7.06 -1.83
N HIS A 126 -19.28 6.93 -3.16
CA HIS A 126 -20.18 7.76 -3.98
C HIS A 126 -21.65 7.31 -3.92
N ALA A 127 -21.91 6.12 -3.42
CA ALA A 127 -23.26 5.57 -3.23
C ALA A 127 -23.74 5.68 -1.76
N ARG A 128 -23.03 6.46 -0.94
CA ARG A 128 -23.35 6.66 0.49
C ARG A 128 -23.87 8.08 0.74
N GLU A 129 -23.76 8.55 1.97
CA GLU A 129 -24.22 9.87 2.38
C GLU A 129 -23.44 10.98 1.63
N PRO A 130 -24.08 12.11 1.27
CA PRO A 130 -23.45 13.17 0.46
C PRO A 130 -22.10 13.65 0.98
N PHE A 131 -21.91 13.72 2.31
CA PHE A 131 -20.64 14.16 2.91
C PHE A 131 -19.49 13.19 2.66
N ARG A 132 -19.75 11.93 2.23
CA ARG A 132 -18.72 10.94 1.89
C ARG A 132 -18.27 10.98 0.44
N SER A 133 -18.92 11.77 -0.40
CA SER A 133 -18.58 11.84 -1.83
C SER A 133 -17.26 12.52 -2.11
N HIS A 134 -16.77 13.36 -1.18
CA HIS A 134 -15.50 14.07 -1.30
C HIS A 134 -14.40 13.41 -0.48
N SER A 135 -13.26 13.17 -1.13
CA SER A 135 -12.03 12.71 -0.46
C SER A 135 -10.98 13.82 -0.47
N TYR A 136 -10.35 14.05 0.66
CA TYR A 136 -9.17 14.91 0.76
C TYR A 136 -7.88 14.26 0.23
N PHE A 137 -7.93 13.02 -0.22
CA PHE A 137 -6.74 12.26 -0.63
C PHE A 137 -6.72 11.95 -2.12
N SER A 138 -7.88 11.82 -2.77
CA SER A 138 -7.98 11.30 -4.13
C SER A 138 -7.23 12.10 -5.18
N ASP A 139 -7.10 13.41 -5.02
CA ASP A 139 -6.34 14.31 -5.92
C ASP A 139 -4.82 14.16 -5.76
N LEU A 140 -4.34 13.64 -4.63
CA LEU A 140 -2.92 13.34 -4.38
C LEU A 140 -2.56 11.88 -4.69
N ALA A 141 -3.54 10.98 -4.65
CA ALA A 141 -3.33 9.56 -4.87
C ALA A 141 -2.90 9.28 -6.32
N ALA A 142 -2.03 8.29 -6.51
CA ALA A 142 -1.75 7.76 -7.85
C ALA A 142 -2.96 7.04 -8.47
N GLY A 143 -3.92 6.63 -7.65
CA GLY A 143 -5.19 6.04 -8.04
C GLY A 143 -6.07 5.75 -6.84
N THR A 144 -7.37 5.58 -7.10
CA THR A 144 -8.39 5.29 -6.09
C THR A 144 -9.17 4.04 -6.46
N ILE A 145 -9.43 3.18 -5.49
CA ILE A 145 -10.25 1.96 -5.64
C ILE A 145 -11.36 2.01 -4.60
N CYS A 146 -12.61 1.98 -5.07
CA CYS A 146 -13.80 2.06 -4.22
C CYS A 146 -14.80 0.95 -4.53
N GLY A 147 -15.47 0.39 -3.51
CA GLY A 147 -16.65 -0.43 -3.66
C GLY A 147 -16.41 -1.91 -3.98
N LEU A 148 -15.16 -2.36 -3.95
CA LEU A 148 -14.79 -3.74 -4.29
C LEU A 148 -14.50 -4.60 -3.03
N GLY A 149 -14.97 -4.18 -1.86
CA GLY A 149 -14.69 -4.86 -0.60
C GLY A 149 -13.20 -4.98 -0.35
N SER A 150 -12.80 -6.03 0.33
CA SER A 150 -11.40 -6.30 0.64
C SER A 150 -10.54 -6.61 -0.59
N GLN A 151 -11.16 -7.04 -1.70
CA GLN A 151 -10.46 -7.26 -2.96
C GLN A 151 -9.79 -5.98 -3.48
N GLY A 152 -10.32 -4.80 -3.12
CA GLY A 152 -9.71 -3.52 -3.45
C GLY A 152 -8.26 -3.39 -2.98
N TYR A 153 -7.93 -3.92 -1.81
CA TYR A 153 -6.55 -3.95 -1.32
C TYR A 153 -5.63 -4.85 -2.17
N GLU A 154 -6.14 -6.00 -2.61
CA GLU A 154 -5.37 -6.93 -3.44
C GLU A 154 -5.10 -6.34 -4.82
N LEU A 155 -6.08 -5.66 -5.41
CA LEU A 155 -5.93 -4.94 -6.68
C LEU A 155 -4.92 -3.78 -6.57
N ALA A 156 -4.98 -3.02 -5.46
CA ALA A 156 -3.99 -1.99 -5.18
C ALA A 156 -2.58 -2.58 -5.06
N LEU A 157 -2.44 -3.70 -4.34
CA LEU A 157 -1.16 -4.39 -4.19
C LEU A 157 -0.64 -4.91 -5.55
N GLN A 158 -1.50 -5.51 -6.37
CA GLN A 158 -1.11 -5.98 -7.72
C GLN A 158 -0.62 -4.84 -8.59
N PHE A 159 -1.28 -3.69 -8.54
CA PHE A 159 -0.83 -2.49 -9.25
C PHE A 159 0.56 -2.07 -8.77
N VAL A 160 0.74 -1.91 -7.45
CA VAL A 160 2.00 -1.45 -6.83
C VAL A 160 3.16 -2.41 -7.12
N LEU A 161 2.92 -3.72 -7.12
CA LEU A 161 3.95 -4.72 -7.40
C LEU A 161 4.50 -4.63 -8.83
N ARG A 162 3.71 -4.12 -9.78
CA ARG A 162 4.12 -3.93 -11.19
C ARG A 162 4.87 -2.64 -11.44
N GLN A 163 4.87 -1.71 -10.50
CA GLN A 163 5.61 -0.45 -10.63
C GLN A 163 7.11 -0.71 -10.42
N THR A 164 7.95 -0.15 -11.25
CA THR A 164 9.42 -0.25 -11.17
C THR A 164 10.00 0.77 -10.21
#